data_88d2ef9b77803ccb0ff12b0985961f39
#
_entry.id   88d2ef9b77803ccb0ff12b0985961f39
#
_cell.length_a   1.000
_cell.length_b   1.000
_cell.length_c   1.000
_cell.angle_alpha   90.00
_cell.angle_beta   90.00
_cell.angle_gamma   90.00
#
_symmetry.space_group_name_H-M   'P 1'
#
loop_
_entity.id
_entity.type
_entity.pdbx_description
1 polymer ?
#
loop_
_entity_poly.entity_id
_entity_poly.type
_entity_poly.pdbx_seq_one_letter_code
_entity_poly.pdbx_strand_id
1 'polypeptide(L)'
;KFGLQVGALIELLNVRRKVEMPLGATIKTYKSSVTLAEGKVAKGDIIPLSEVKKEVADTFELEWNKFRKAVAIEDIQMYGAKQALMNTDEALLREVQKGIRKKLIDNLAEGTGKAEGVGLQAALAQGWGAVQTVFEDDAVQTIAFANPQDIADYLAKANISIQTAFGLSYVENFMGASVVVISPLVPAKTIYATAPENLVIAYAPMNGEAGSTFDFYSDDTGLVGITHDTTKERLQAETILANAMVLFAERLDGVVVVTIKDAVEA
;
A
#
# COMPACT_ATOMS: atom_id res chain seq x y z
N LYS A 1 -16.01 10.77 4.22
CA LYS A 1 -14.61 11.29 4.29
C LYS A 1 -13.55 10.16 4.25
N PHE A 2 -13.76 9.02 4.91
CA PHE A 2 -12.75 7.96 5.01
C PHE A 2 -12.55 7.22 3.67
N GLY A 3 -13.60 6.82 3.00
CA GLY A 3 -13.51 6.18 1.70
C GLY A 3 -12.82 7.07 0.67
N LEU A 4 -13.11 8.36 0.67
CA LEU A 4 -12.41 9.35 -0.17
C LEU A 4 -10.89 9.39 0.13
N GLN A 5 -10.49 9.15 1.38
CA GLN A 5 -9.08 9.14 1.77
C GLN A 5 -8.37 7.84 1.37
N VAL A 6 -9.04 6.68 1.45
CA VAL A 6 -8.49 5.42 0.91
C VAL A 6 -8.40 5.50 -0.61
N GLY A 7 -9.41 6.08 -1.28
CA GLY A 7 -9.36 6.40 -2.70
C GLY A 7 -8.12 7.22 -3.07
N ALA A 8 -7.82 8.27 -2.30
CA ALA A 8 -6.63 9.10 -2.50
C ALA A 8 -5.30 8.32 -2.36
N LEU A 9 -5.23 7.33 -1.46
CA LEU A 9 -4.05 6.44 -1.40
C LEU A 9 -3.92 5.58 -2.65
N ILE A 10 -5.04 5.01 -3.11
CA ILE A 10 -5.07 4.19 -4.32
C ILE A 10 -4.67 5.01 -5.55
N GLU A 11 -5.14 6.25 -5.66
CA GLU A 11 -4.78 7.17 -6.72
C GLU A 11 -3.31 7.59 -6.65
N LEU A 12 -2.82 7.95 -5.45
CA LEU A 12 -1.42 8.31 -5.23
C LEU A 12 -0.46 7.18 -5.64
N LEU A 13 -0.81 5.94 -5.29
CA LEU A 13 -0.03 4.75 -5.64
C LEU A 13 -0.36 4.24 -7.05
N ASN A 14 -1.27 4.89 -7.77
CA ASN A 14 -1.74 4.47 -9.10
C ASN A 14 -2.10 2.97 -9.18
N VAL A 15 -2.69 2.44 -8.10
CA VAL A 15 -3.07 1.02 -8.02
C VAL A 15 -4.23 0.77 -8.97
N ARG A 16 -3.97 0.05 -10.05
CA ARG A 16 -4.96 -0.23 -11.10
C ARG A 16 -5.75 -1.51 -10.82
N ARG A 17 -5.15 -2.46 -10.11
CA ARG A 17 -5.74 -3.77 -9.88
C ARG A 17 -6.49 -3.82 -8.55
N LYS A 18 -7.82 -3.87 -8.65
CA LYS A 18 -8.74 -4.03 -7.52
C LYS A 18 -9.42 -5.38 -7.65
N VAL A 19 -9.37 -6.19 -6.60
CA VAL A 19 -9.96 -7.55 -6.58
C VAL A 19 -10.99 -7.62 -5.46
N GLU A 20 -12.25 -7.80 -5.85
CA GLU A 20 -13.33 -8.07 -4.90
C GLU A 20 -13.34 -9.55 -4.53
N MET A 21 -13.40 -9.84 -3.24
CA MET A 21 -13.34 -11.20 -2.73
C MET A 21 -14.30 -11.39 -1.55
N PRO A 22 -14.89 -12.58 -1.39
CA PRO A 22 -15.63 -12.89 -0.17
C PRO A 22 -14.68 -12.99 1.02
N LEU A 23 -15.19 -12.72 2.21
CA LEU A 23 -14.45 -12.89 3.46
C LEU A 23 -14.00 -14.32 3.68
N GLY A 24 -12.82 -14.47 4.30
CA GLY A 24 -12.17 -15.76 4.49
C GLY A 24 -11.54 -16.32 3.21
N ALA A 25 -11.61 -15.57 2.10
CA ALA A 25 -10.90 -15.96 0.90
C ALA A 25 -9.40 -15.79 1.10
N THR A 26 -8.66 -16.78 0.64
CA THR A 26 -7.21 -16.80 0.67
C THR A 26 -6.67 -16.42 -0.69
N ILE A 27 -5.85 -15.37 -0.74
CA ILE A 27 -5.16 -14.95 -1.94
C ILE A 27 -3.79 -15.62 -1.95
N LYS A 28 -3.53 -16.40 -3.00
CA LYS A 28 -2.22 -17.00 -3.22
C LYS A 28 -1.54 -16.27 -4.36
N THR A 29 -0.40 -15.69 -4.10
CA THR A 29 0.48 -15.17 -5.14
C THR A 29 1.41 -16.29 -5.61
N TYR A 30 1.74 -16.28 -6.90
CA TYR A 30 2.55 -17.33 -7.50
C TYR A 30 3.80 -16.73 -8.13
N LYS A 31 4.91 -17.38 -7.87
CA LYS A 31 6.15 -17.16 -8.63
C LYS A 31 6.20 -18.14 -9.78
N SER A 32 6.34 -17.63 -11.00
CA SER A 32 6.49 -18.45 -12.19
C SER A 32 7.96 -18.45 -12.61
N SER A 33 8.55 -19.62 -12.82
CA SER A 33 9.82 -19.78 -13.50
C SER A 33 9.59 -20.49 -14.83
N VAL A 34 10.08 -19.90 -15.91
CA VAL A 34 9.98 -20.45 -17.26
C VAL A 34 11.36 -20.89 -17.71
N THR A 35 11.51 -22.16 -18.02
CA THR A 35 12.71 -22.70 -18.66
C THR A 35 12.36 -23.03 -20.11
N LEU A 36 12.79 -22.17 -21.03
CA LEU A 36 12.56 -22.40 -22.45
C LEU A 36 13.48 -23.54 -22.93
N ALA A 37 12.88 -24.46 -23.64
CA ALA A 37 13.64 -25.46 -24.36
C ALA A 37 14.30 -24.84 -25.63
N GLU A 38 15.31 -25.50 -26.17
CA GLU A 38 16.01 -24.99 -27.34
C GLU A 38 15.07 -24.83 -28.54
N GLY A 39 14.88 -23.58 -29.01
CA GLY A 39 13.94 -23.27 -30.08
C GLY A 39 14.44 -23.56 -31.51
N LYS A 40 15.73 -23.88 -31.69
CA LYS A 40 16.30 -24.22 -33.00
C LYS A 40 16.19 -25.72 -33.22
N VAL A 41 15.12 -26.14 -33.87
CA VAL A 41 14.82 -27.52 -34.19
C VAL A 41 14.96 -27.71 -35.71
N ALA A 42 15.57 -28.79 -36.15
CA ALA A 42 15.70 -29.09 -37.58
C ALA A 42 14.32 -29.44 -38.20
N LYS A 43 14.22 -29.28 -39.50
CA LYS A 43 12.96 -29.57 -40.21
C LYS A 43 12.57 -31.05 -40.05
N GLY A 44 11.45 -31.29 -39.39
CA GLY A 44 10.93 -32.64 -39.14
C GLY A 44 11.20 -33.22 -37.76
N ASP A 45 11.99 -32.55 -36.95
CA ASP A 45 12.26 -32.99 -35.57
C ASP A 45 11.17 -32.55 -34.58
N ILE A 46 11.10 -33.29 -33.48
CA ILE A 46 10.12 -32.98 -32.40
C ILE A 46 10.60 -31.75 -31.64
N ILE A 47 9.72 -30.74 -31.54
CA ILE A 47 9.96 -29.54 -30.75
C ILE A 47 9.99 -29.92 -29.25
N PRO A 48 11.11 -29.68 -28.52
CA PRO A 48 11.18 -30.00 -27.11
C PRO A 48 10.23 -29.11 -26.29
N LEU A 49 9.67 -29.66 -25.20
CA LEU A 49 8.75 -28.92 -24.32
C LEU A 49 9.48 -27.94 -23.40
N SER A 50 9.03 -26.72 -23.38
CA SER A 50 9.43 -25.74 -22.36
C SER A 50 8.73 -26.03 -21.05
N GLU A 51 9.41 -25.87 -19.93
CA GLU A 51 8.86 -26.12 -18.59
C GLU A 51 8.45 -24.81 -17.93
N VAL A 52 7.21 -24.77 -17.42
CA VAL A 52 6.70 -23.64 -16.61
C VAL A 52 6.38 -24.19 -15.22
N LYS A 53 7.15 -23.77 -14.22
CA LYS A 53 6.90 -24.08 -12.81
C LYS A 53 6.20 -22.92 -12.14
N LYS A 54 5.13 -23.22 -11.41
CA LYS A 54 4.42 -22.26 -10.57
C LYS A 54 4.53 -22.71 -9.12
N GLU A 55 5.09 -21.85 -8.28
CA GLU A 55 5.19 -22.07 -6.84
C GLU A 55 4.40 -20.97 -6.13
N VAL A 56 3.76 -21.30 -5.01
CA VAL A 56 3.10 -20.31 -4.16
C VAL A 56 4.18 -19.46 -3.51
N ALA A 57 4.17 -18.17 -3.80
CA ALA A 57 5.15 -17.23 -3.25
C ALA A 57 4.70 -16.71 -1.89
N ASP A 58 3.42 -16.33 -1.77
CA ASP A 58 2.86 -15.80 -0.54
C ASP A 58 1.36 -16.11 -0.44
N THR A 59 0.81 -16.00 0.76
CA THR A 59 -0.60 -16.28 1.03
C THR A 59 -1.17 -15.20 1.93
N PHE A 60 -2.14 -14.43 1.41
CA PHE A 60 -2.85 -13.39 2.15
C PHE A 60 -4.25 -13.86 2.49
N GLU A 61 -4.67 -13.69 3.73
CA GLU A 61 -6.04 -13.93 4.16
C GLU A 61 -6.76 -12.59 4.33
N LEU A 62 -7.98 -12.51 3.79
CA LEU A 62 -8.81 -11.34 3.90
C LEU A 62 -9.60 -11.39 5.20
N GLU A 63 -9.16 -10.62 6.19
CA GLU A 63 -9.75 -10.56 7.52
C GLU A 63 -10.49 -9.25 7.76
N TRP A 64 -11.51 -9.31 8.63
CA TRP A 64 -12.19 -8.13 9.13
C TRP A 64 -11.34 -7.35 10.11
N ASN A 65 -11.16 -6.08 9.85
CA ASN A 65 -10.72 -5.10 10.83
C ASN A 65 -11.95 -4.34 11.34
N LYS A 66 -12.25 -4.45 12.63
CA LYS A 66 -13.40 -3.83 13.28
C LYS A 66 -12.93 -2.90 14.36
N PHE A 67 -13.37 -1.67 14.32
CA PHE A 67 -13.03 -0.63 15.28
C PHE A 67 -14.30 -0.04 15.85
N ARG A 68 -14.34 0.19 17.14
CA ARG A 68 -15.45 0.82 17.84
C ARG A 68 -14.90 1.88 18.77
N LYS A 69 -15.53 3.03 18.76
CA LYS A 69 -15.31 4.09 19.74
C LYS A 69 -16.64 4.54 20.33
N ALA A 70 -16.59 5.10 21.54
CA ALA A 70 -17.74 5.68 22.20
C ALA A 70 -17.38 7.08 22.72
N VAL A 71 -18.36 7.97 22.71
CA VAL A 71 -18.28 9.32 23.28
C VAL A 71 -19.35 9.42 24.35
N ALA A 72 -18.97 9.74 25.57
CA ALA A 72 -19.88 9.85 26.70
C ALA A 72 -20.70 11.13 26.66
N ILE A 73 -21.84 11.15 27.35
CA ILE A 73 -22.72 12.30 27.42
C ILE A 73 -22.02 13.52 28.04
N GLU A 74 -21.09 13.30 28.95
CA GLU A 74 -20.32 14.34 29.63
C GLU A 74 -19.45 15.10 28.62
N ASP A 75 -18.78 14.39 27.70
CA ASP A 75 -17.97 15.01 26.64
C ASP A 75 -18.87 15.78 25.66
N ILE A 76 -20.07 15.24 25.38
CA ILE A 76 -21.05 15.89 24.53
C ILE A 76 -21.54 17.19 25.15
N GLN A 77 -21.78 17.21 26.48
CA GLN A 77 -22.18 18.41 27.18
C GLN A 77 -21.04 19.44 27.26
N MET A 78 -19.81 18.99 27.45
CA MET A 78 -18.63 19.87 27.59
C MET A 78 -18.22 20.53 26.29
N TYR A 79 -18.20 19.78 25.17
CA TYR A 79 -17.65 20.23 23.90
C TYR A 79 -18.66 20.37 22.77
N GLY A 80 -19.93 19.96 23.01
CA GLY A 80 -20.97 19.84 22.00
C GLY A 80 -20.85 18.56 21.17
N ALA A 81 -21.97 17.96 20.81
CA ALA A 81 -22.06 16.66 20.16
C ALA A 81 -21.22 16.60 18.87
N LYS A 82 -21.33 17.61 18.02
CA LYS A 82 -20.62 17.66 16.74
C LYS A 82 -19.09 17.65 16.91
N GLN A 83 -18.57 18.46 17.85
CA GLN A 83 -17.13 18.58 18.07
C GLN A 83 -16.54 17.33 18.73
N ALA A 84 -17.23 16.79 19.75
CA ALA A 84 -16.80 15.57 20.45
C ALA A 84 -16.74 14.36 19.51
N LEU A 85 -17.74 14.18 18.65
CA LEU A 85 -17.77 13.11 17.66
C LEU A 85 -16.72 13.31 16.57
N MET A 86 -16.58 14.51 16.02
CA MET A 86 -15.61 14.77 14.94
C MET A 86 -14.16 14.54 15.38
N ASN A 87 -13.75 15.06 16.54
CA ASN A 87 -12.37 14.92 17.03
C ASN A 87 -11.99 13.44 17.23
N THR A 88 -12.91 12.68 17.79
CA THR A 88 -12.67 11.25 18.03
C THR A 88 -12.76 10.41 16.76
N ASP A 89 -13.61 10.78 15.79
CA ASP A 89 -13.66 10.14 14.47
C ASP A 89 -12.35 10.34 13.70
N GLU A 90 -11.81 11.56 13.73
CA GLU A 90 -10.53 11.83 13.08
C GLU A 90 -9.35 11.05 13.70
N ALA A 91 -9.34 10.88 15.03
CA ALA A 91 -8.33 10.11 15.71
C ALA A 91 -8.39 8.61 15.32
N LEU A 92 -9.60 8.03 15.36
CA LEU A 92 -9.83 6.65 14.91
C LEU A 92 -9.39 6.46 13.46
N LEU A 93 -9.75 7.40 12.60
CA LEU A 93 -9.40 7.40 11.19
C LEU A 93 -7.88 7.35 10.96
N ARG A 94 -7.14 8.19 11.67
CA ARG A 94 -5.67 8.23 11.56
C ARG A 94 -5.03 6.90 11.94
N GLU A 95 -5.50 6.25 12.99
CA GLU A 95 -4.95 4.95 13.42
C GLU A 95 -5.26 3.84 12.40
N VAL A 96 -6.46 3.83 11.82
CA VAL A 96 -6.80 2.87 10.76
C VAL A 96 -5.94 3.09 9.52
N GLN A 97 -5.76 4.34 9.10
CA GLN A 97 -4.87 4.69 7.97
C GLN A 97 -3.43 4.24 8.23
N LYS A 98 -2.93 4.45 9.45
CA LYS A 98 -1.60 4.01 9.86
C LYS A 98 -1.47 2.48 9.79
N GLY A 99 -2.50 1.74 10.21
CA GLY A 99 -2.55 0.29 10.11
C GLY A 99 -2.47 -0.23 8.67
N ILE A 100 -3.23 0.39 7.74
CA ILE A 100 -3.20 0.05 6.31
C ILE A 100 -1.80 0.30 5.72
N ARG A 101 -1.23 1.48 5.99
CA ARG A 101 0.11 1.83 5.53
C ARG A 101 1.18 0.89 6.08
N LYS A 102 1.06 0.51 7.36
CA LYS A 102 2.00 -0.41 7.99
C LYS A 102 2.00 -1.77 7.29
N LYS A 103 0.82 -2.36 7.05
CA LYS A 103 0.70 -3.64 6.34
C LYS A 103 1.33 -3.59 4.95
N LEU A 104 1.15 -2.49 4.21
CA LEU A 104 1.79 -2.30 2.91
C LEU A 104 3.33 -2.26 3.04
N ILE A 105 3.86 -1.44 3.94
CA ILE A 105 5.32 -1.30 4.11
C ILE A 105 5.94 -2.61 4.61
N ASP A 106 5.29 -3.32 5.52
CA ASP A 106 5.75 -4.63 6.00
C ASP A 106 5.84 -5.64 4.83
N ASN A 107 4.86 -5.66 3.92
CA ASN A 107 4.91 -6.50 2.73
C ASN A 107 6.02 -6.08 1.75
N LEU A 108 6.21 -4.78 1.52
CA LEU A 108 7.29 -4.28 0.66
C LEU A 108 8.68 -4.60 1.22
N ALA A 109 8.82 -4.70 2.53
CA ALA A 109 10.07 -5.06 3.19
C ALA A 109 10.52 -6.51 2.88
N GLU A 110 9.59 -7.37 2.50
CA GLU A 110 9.86 -8.76 2.08
C GLU A 110 10.35 -8.85 0.62
N GLY A 111 10.45 -7.73 -0.07
CA GLY A 111 10.95 -7.65 -1.44
C GLY A 111 12.32 -8.31 -1.61
N THR A 112 12.45 -9.13 -2.67
CA THR A 112 13.66 -9.91 -2.93
C THR A 112 14.66 -9.20 -3.85
N GLY A 113 14.21 -8.20 -4.62
CA GLY A 113 15.08 -7.34 -5.42
C GLY A 113 16.04 -6.54 -4.53
N LYS A 114 17.30 -6.40 -4.93
CA LYS A 114 18.33 -5.66 -4.18
C LYS A 114 19.05 -4.68 -5.10
N ALA A 115 19.23 -3.46 -4.59
CA ALA A 115 20.04 -2.43 -5.23
C ALA A 115 20.74 -1.58 -4.16
N GLU A 116 21.76 -0.82 -4.55
CA GLU A 116 22.51 0.03 -3.67
C GLU A 116 22.89 1.34 -4.38
N GLY A 117 22.93 2.44 -3.66
CA GLY A 117 23.38 3.73 -4.19
C GLY A 117 24.01 4.62 -3.15
N VAL A 118 24.97 5.44 -3.54
CA VAL A 118 25.62 6.43 -2.67
C VAL A 118 24.78 7.69 -2.63
N GLY A 119 24.16 7.94 -1.47
CA GLY A 119 23.21 9.02 -1.28
C GLY A 119 21.83 8.75 -1.90
N LEU A 120 20.86 9.61 -1.57
CA LEU A 120 19.44 9.42 -1.93
C LEU A 120 19.22 9.37 -3.45
N GLN A 121 19.87 10.27 -4.21
CA GLN A 121 19.66 10.36 -5.67
C GLN A 121 20.11 9.09 -6.39
N ALA A 122 21.34 8.61 -6.09
CA ALA A 122 21.86 7.41 -6.71
C ALA A 122 21.05 6.18 -6.30
N ALA A 123 20.63 6.09 -5.04
CA ALA A 123 19.80 5.00 -4.56
C ALA A 123 18.44 4.96 -5.28
N LEU A 124 17.76 6.09 -5.44
CA LEU A 124 16.50 6.18 -6.20
C LEU A 124 16.70 5.79 -7.67
N ALA A 125 17.74 6.29 -8.32
CA ALA A 125 18.06 5.97 -9.71
C ALA A 125 18.36 4.47 -9.89
N GLN A 126 19.10 3.86 -8.97
CA GLN A 126 19.39 2.41 -9.00
C GLN A 126 18.11 1.59 -8.73
N GLY A 127 17.25 2.03 -7.82
CA GLY A 127 15.95 1.42 -7.58
C GLY A 127 15.06 1.47 -8.81
N TRP A 128 14.97 2.61 -9.48
CA TRP A 128 14.26 2.75 -10.75
C TRP A 128 14.81 1.80 -11.81
N GLY A 129 16.15 1.80 -12.03
CA GLY A 129 16.78 0.93 -13.01
C GLY A 129 16.54 -0.55 -12.75
N ALA A 130 16.59 -0.98 -11.48
CA ALA A 130 16.32 -2.36 -11.10
C ALA A 130 14.85 -2.75 -11.35
N VAL A 131 13.88 -1.86 -11.04
CA VAL A 131 12.45 -2.09 -11.36
C VAL A 131 12.26 -2.21 -12.87
N GLN A 132 12.84 -1.32 -13.69
CA GLN A 132 12.75 -1.40 -15.15
C GLN A 132 13.33 -2.72 -15.68
N THR A 133 14.40 -3.24 -15.07
CA THR A 133 15.01 -4.51 -15.47
C THR A 133 14.12 -5.71 -15.14
N VAL A 134 13.41 -5.67 -14.00
CA VAL A 134 12.51 -6.79 -13.62
C VAL A 134 11.24 -6.82 -14.50
N PHE A 135 10.77 -5.65 -14.95
CA PHE A 135 9.59 -5.48 -15.80
C PHE A 135 9.97 -5.08 -17.23
N GLU A 136 11.04 -5.68 -17.79
CA GLU A 136 11.66 -5.27 -19.06
C GLU A 136 10.72 -5.26 -20.27
N ASP A 137 9.70 -6.11 -20.26
CA ASP A 137 8.71 -6.21 -21.35
C ASP A 137 7.62 -5.12 -21.28
N ASP A 138 7.52 -4.41 -20.15
CA ASP A 138 6.48 -3.40 -19.92
C ASP A 138 7.13 -2.05 -19.57
N ALA A 139 6.75 -1.00 -20.27
CA ALA A 139 7.16 0.36 -19.93
C ALA A 139 6.45 0.84 -18.64
N VAL A 140 6.89 0.32 -17.49
CA VAL A 140 6.26 0.57 -16.19
C VAL A 140 6.74 1.87 -15.55
N GLN A 141 5.83 2.50 -14.80
CA GLN A 141 6.20 3.58 -13.88
C GLN A 141 6.86 2.96 -12.64
N THR A 142 7.58 3.76 -11.88
CA THR A 142 8.18 3.34 -10.62
C THR A 142 7.66 4.19 -9.48
N ILE A 143 7.22 3.54 -8.41
CA ILE A 143 6.91 4.18 -7.13
C ILE A 143 7.99 3.79 -6.14
N ALA A 144 8.47 4.77 -5.37
CA ALA A 144 9.45 4.56 -4.32
C ALA A 144 8.89 4.98 -2.95
N PHE A 145 9.34 4.32 -1.90
CA PHE A 145 9.01 4.63 -0.51
C PHE A 145 10.30 4.91 0.24
N ALA A 146 10.40 6.07 0.87
CA ALA A 146 11.63 6.52 1.54
C ALA A 146 11.36 7.05 2.95
N ASN A 147 12.38 7.01 3.80
CA ASN A 147 12.32 7.57 5.15
C ASN A 147 12.39 9.10 5.11
N PRO A 148 11.64 9.83 5.97
CA PRO A 148 11.70 11.29 6.03
C PRO A 148 13.10 11.83 6.43
N GLN A 149 13.91 11.08 7.18
CA GLN A 149 15.27 11.51 7.53
C GLN A 149 16.17 11.57 6.28
N ASP A 150 16.08 10.55 5.42
CA ASP A 150 16.87 10.50 4.19
C ASP A 150 16.49 11.63 3.21
N ILE A 151 15.19 11.99 3.19
CA ILE A 151 14.70 13.13 2.42
C ILE A 151 15.17 14.46 3.05
N ALA A 152 15.17 14.58 4.37
CA ALA A 152 15.63 15.79 5.06
C ALA A 152 17.13 16.07 4.81
N ASP A 153 17.96 15.03 4.84
CA ASP A 153 19.38 15.12 4.52
C ASP A 153 19.63 15.62 3.08
N TYR A 154 18.73 15.23 2.16
CA TYR A 154 18.76 15.73 0.79
C TYR A 154 18.26 17.17 0.68
N LEU A 155 17.15 17.53 1.35
CA LEU A 155 16.58 18.88 1.36
C LEU A 155 17.57 19.93 1.90
N ALA A 156 18.45 19.54 2.82
CA ALA A 156 19.52 20.42 3.31
C ALA A 156 20.46 20.89 2.18
N LYS A 157 20.50 20.19 1.06
CA LYS A 157 21.39 20.43 -0.08
C LYS A 157 20.67 20.86 -1.36
N ALA A 158 19.36 20.61 -1.47
CA ALA A 158 18.57 20.86 -2.68
C ALA A 158 17.11 21.20 -2.35
N ASN A 159 16.49 22.07 -3.13
CA ASN A 159 15.07 22.41 -2.99
C ASN A 159 14.21 21.46 -3.82
N ILE A 160 13.32 20.73 -3.15
CA ILE A 160 12.25 19.95 -3.78
C ILE A 160 10.91 20.33 -3.16
N SER A 161 9.84 20.25 -3.96
CA SER A 161 8.48 20.50 -3.50
C SER A 161 7.89 19.22 -2.92
N ILE A 162 7.43 19.25 -1.68
CA ILE A 162 6.77 18.15 -1.01
C ILE A 162 5.26 18.40 -1.00
N GLN A 163 4.49 17.41 -1.43
CA GLN A 163 3.04 17.40 -1.42
C GLN A 163 2.51 16.47 -0.32
N THR A 164 1.22 16.56 -0.02
CA THR A 164 0.61 15.74 1.05
C THR A 164 -0.73 15.16 0.59
N ALA A 165 -0.89 13.84 0.68
CA ALA A 165 -2.15 13.13 0.48
C ALA A 165 -2.26 11.92 1.41
N PHE A 166 -3.46 11.56 1.85
CA PHE A 166 -3.73 10.43 2.75
C PHE A 166 -2.87 10.42 4.03
N GLY A 167 -2.50 11.60 4.55
CA GLY A 167 -1.59 11.73 5.69
C GLY A 167 -0.16 11.25 5.40
N LEU A 168 0.22 11.18 4.12
CA LEU A 168 1.57 10.93 3.63
C LEU A 168 2.10 12.18 2.92
N SER A 169 3.39 12.43 3.06
CA SER A 169 4.11 13.38 2.22
C SER A 169 4.68 12.63 1.02
N TYR A 170 4.74 13.26 -0.14
CA TYR A 170 5.28 12.66 -1.36
C TYR A 170 5.89 13.70 -2.29
N VAL A 171 6.72 13.22 -3.21
CA VAL A 171 7.34 14.00 -4.28
C VAL A 171 7.05 13.32 -5.61
N GLU A 172 6.60 14.09 -6.59
CA GLU A 172 6.33 13.60 -7.95
C GLU A 172 7.52 13.78 -8.88
N ASN A 173 7.66 12.85 -9.83
CA ASN A 173 8.65 12.90 -10.91
C ASN A 173 10.09 13.15 -10.44
N PHE A 174 10.53 12.37 -9.46
CA PHE A 174 11.84 12.53 -8.86
C PHE A 174 12.75 11.34 -9.15
N MET A 175 13.90 11.59 -9.78
CA MET A 175 14.96 10.61 -10.10
C MET A 175 14.46 9.32 -10.78
N GLY A 176 13.57 9.43 -11.76
CA GLY A 176 12.98 8.30 -12.48
C GLY A 176 11.76 7.70 -11.81
N ALA A 177 11.54 7.91 -10.53
CA ALA A 177 10.30 7.52 -9.86
C ALA A 177 9.18 8.50 -10.20
N SER A 178 8.00 8.00 -10.57
CA SER A 178 6.81 8.82 -10.78
C SER A 178 6.32 9.45 -9.49
N VAL A 179 6.40 8.70 -8.39
CA VAL A 179 6.05 9.16 -7.04
C VAL A 179 7.05 8.58 -6.03
N VAL A 180 7.57 9.43 -5.15
CA VAL A 180 8.33 9.05 -3.97
C VAL A 180 7.48 9.34 -2.74
N VAL A 181 6.98 8.31 -2.10
CA VAL A 181 6.17 8.39 -0.88
C VAL A 181 7.08 8.45 0.34
N ILE A 182 6.89 9.48 1.16
CA ILE A 182 7.70 9.70 2.36
C ILE A 182 6.96 9.10 3.56
N SER A 183 7.52 8.06 4.18
CA SER A 183 6.90 7.38 5.32
C SER A 183 7.91 7.06 6.42
N PRO A 184 7.61 7.42 7.68
CA PRO A 184 8.46 7.06 8.82
C PRO A 184 8.44 5.57 9.15
N LEU A 185 7.58 4.79 8.48
CA LEU A 185 7.52 3.33 8.63
C LEU A 185 8.61 2.63 7.82
N VAL A 186 9.20 3.31 6.83
CA VAL A 186 10.38 2.82 6.10
C VAL A 186 11.61 3.02 6.98
N PRO A 187 12.47 2.01 7.16
CA PRO A 187 13.73 2.18 7.90
C PRO A 187 14.63 3.24 7.27
N ALA A 188 15.38 3.98 8.09
CA ALA A 188 16.37 4.92 7.59
C ALA A 188 17.41 4.21 6.70
N LYS A 189 17.91 4.91 5.70
CA LYS A 189 18.86 4.41 4.69
C LYS A 189 18.31 3.24 3.86
N THR A 190 16.98 3.13 3.76
CA THR A 190 16.33 2.12 2.96
C THR A 190 15.27 2.76 2.07
N ILE A 191 15.17 2.29 0.83
CA ILE A 191 14.11 2.66 -0.11
C ILE A 191 13.47 1.37 -0.61
N TYR A 192 12.14 1.35 -0.69
CA TYR A 192 11.41 0.29 -1.38
C TYR A 192 10.93 0.85 -2.72
N ALA A 193 11.29 0.22 -3.82
CA ALA A 193 10.88 0.60 -5.16
C ALA A 193 10.11 -0.53 -5.84
N THR A 194 9.00 -0.22 -6.49
CA THR A 194 8.19 -1.18 -7.24
C THR A 194 7.40 -0.49 -8.34
N ALA A 195 6.78 -1.28 -9.24
CA ALA A 195 5.84 -0.76 -10.21
C ALA A 195 4.42 -0.64 -9.62
N PRO A 196 3.62 0.38 -9.99
CA PRO A 196 2.21 0.47 -9.62
C PRO A 196 1.40 -0.76 -10.01
N GLU A 197 1.73 -1.34 -11.17
CA GLU A 197 1.11 -2.54 -11.73
C GLU A 197 1.32 -3.77 -10.85
N ASN A 198 2.39 -3.77 -10.04
CA ASN A 198 2.69 -4.82 -9.06
C ASN A 198 1.88 -4.68 -7.77
N LEU A 199 1.22 -3.56 -7.55
CA LEU A 199 0.40 -3.33 -6.37
C LEU A 199 -1.04 -3.75 -6.61
N VAL A 200 -1.56 -4.57 -5.71
CA VAL A 200 -2.93 -5.11 -5.76
C VAL A 200 -3.65 -4.78 -4.47
N ILE A 201 -4.87 -4.30 -4.58
CA ILE A 201 -5.79 -4.19 -3.45
C ILE A 201 -6.85 -5.28 -3.56
N ALA A 202 -6.93 -6.12 -2.53
CA ALA A 202 -8.01 -7.07 -2.36
C ALA A 202 -8.91 -6.62 -1.23
N TYR A 203 -10.23 -6.69 -1.42
CA TYR A 203 -11.19 -6.22 -0.44
C TYR A 203 -12.52 -6.97 -0.52
N ALA A 204 -13.25 -7.01 0.60
CA ALA A 204 -14.63 -7.41 0.63
C ALA A 204 -15.50 -6.14 0.67
N PRO A 205 -16.44 -5.98 -0.29
CA PRO A 205 -17.26 -4.78 -0.36
C PRO A 205 -18.20 -4.65 0.84
N MET A 206 -18.29 -3.42 1.40
CA MET A 206 -19.15 -3.09 2.53
C MET A 206 -20.57 -2.67 2.12
N ASN A 207 -20.85 -2.57 0.83
CA ASN A 207 -22.14 -2.11 0.28
C ASN A 207 -23.10 -3.24 -0.10
N GLY A 208 -22.83 -4.47 0.33
CA GLY A 208 -23.68 -5.64 0.09
C GLY A 208 -24.67 -5.92 1.24
N GLU A 209 -25.02 -7.19 1.42
CA GLU A 209 -25.94 -7.66 2.46
C GLU A 209 -25.47 -7.30 3.89
N ALA A 210 -24.16 -7.37 4.13
CA ALA A 210 -23.58 -6.93 5.40
C ALA A 210 -23.77 -5.42 5.63
N GLY A 211 -23.64 -4.60 4.58
CA GLY A 211 -23.89 -3.16 4.65
C GLY A 211 -25.31 -2.83 5.03
N SER A 212 -26.30 -3.49 4.40
CA SER A 212 -27.70 -3.27 4.69
C SER A 212 -28.14 -3.81 6.06
N THR A 213 -27.54 -4.91 6.53
CA THR A 213 -27.87 -5.51 7.83
C THR A 213 -27.41 -4.67 9.01
N PHE A 214 -26.28 -3.99 8.89
CA PHE A 214 -25.67 -3.18 9.95
C PHE A 214 -25.76 -1.67 9.71
N ASP A 215 -26.55 -1.23 8.74
CA ASP A 215 -26.69 0.18 8.35
C ASP A 215 -25.34 0.88 8.12
N PHE A 216 -24.39 0.18 7.44
CA PHE A 216 -23.12 0.78 7.11
C PHE A 216 -23.26 1.80 5.98
N TYR A 217 -22.81 3.01 6.25
CA TYR A 217 -22.53 4.00 5.22
C TYR A 217 -21.18 3.69 4.60
N SER A 218 -21.17 3.44 3.32
CA SER A 218 -19.96 3.31 2.51
C SER A 218 -19.98 4.38 1.42
N ASP A 219 -18.80 4.74 0.93
CA ASP A 219 -18.70 5.52 -0.32
C ASP A 219 -18.79 4.60 -1.55
N ASP A 220 -18.65 5.21 -2.74
CA ASP A 220 -18.70 4.48 -4.00
C ASP A 220 -17.61 3.41 -4.14
N THR A 221 -16.55 3.47 -3.34
CA THR A 221 -15.48 2.47 -3.33
C THR A 221 -15.87 1.19 -2.60
N GLY A 222 -16.82 1.23 -1.67
CA GLY A 222 -17.23 0.09 -0.86
C GLY A 222 -16.16 -0.48 0.07
N LEU A 223 -15.01 0.20 0.22
CA LEU A 223 -13.85 -0.32 0.95
C LEU A 223 -14.01 -0.27 2.46
N VAL A 224 -14.83 0.64 2.96
CA VAL A 224 -15.01 0.90 4.39
C VAL A 224 -16.48 1.15 4.68
N GLY A 225 -16.98 0.49 5.73
CA GLY A 225 -18.30 0.74 6.31
C GLY A 225 -18.18 1.51 7.61
N ILE A 226 -19.03 2.52 7.79
CA ILE A 226 -19.16 3.30 9.03
C ILE A 226 -20.61 3.30 9.43
N THR A 227 -20.88 3.01 10.71
CA THR A 227 -22.21 3.18 11.29
C THR A 227 -22.13 3.93 12.61
N HIS A 228 -23.20 4.66 12.94
CA HIS A 228 -23.33 5.37 14.20
C HIS A 228 -24.52 4.81 14.95
N ASP A 229 -24.35 4.58 16.24
CA ASP A 229 -25.41 4.11 17.14
C ASP A 229 -25.36 4.85 18.47
N THR A 230 -26.42 4.73 19.26
CA THR A 230 -26.51 5.30 20.60
C THR A 230 -26.88 4.23 21.62
N THR A 231 -26.01 4.03 22.60
CA THR A 231 -26.27 3.09 23.69
C THR A 231 -26.93 3.85 24.87
N LYS A 232 -28.23 3.71 24.99
CA LYS A 232 -29.00 4.41 26.02
C LYS A 232 -28.67 3.99 27.46
N GLU A 233 -28.33 2.71 27.64
CA GLU A 233 -27.92 2.15 28.95
C GLU A 233 -26.63 2.78 29.48
N ARG A 234 -25.75 3.25 28.57
CA ARG A 234 -24.45 3.86 28.93
C ARG A 234 -24.40 5.35 28.65
N LEU A 235 -25.47 5.93 28.09
CA LEU A 235 -25.54 7.32 27.63
C LEU A 235 -24.33 7.70 26.76
N GLN A 236 -24.06 6.88 25.78
CA GLN A 236 -22.91 7.03 24.84
C GLN A 236 -23.39 7.05 23.41
N ALA A 237 -22.73 7.88 22.60
CA ALA A 237 -22.80 7.81 21.14
C ALA A 237 -21.61 7.00 20.63
N GLU A 238 -21.87 6.02 19.79
CA GLU A 238 -20.88 5.08 19.30
C GLU A 238 -20.67 5.25 17.80
N THR A 239 -19.42 5.06 17.36
CA THR A 239 -19.08 4.92 15.95
C THR A 239 -18.40 3.57 15.76
N ILE A 240 -18.91 2.78 14.83
CA ILE A 240 -18.30 1.51 14.43
C ILE A 240 -17.78 1.70 13.00
N LEU A 241 -16.53 1.31 12.80
CA LEU A 241 -15.85 1.29 11.52
C LEU A 241 -15.42 -0.12 11.21
N ALA A 242 -15.75 -0.61 10.05
CA ALA A 242 -15.34 -1.93 9.57
C ALA A 242 -14.72 -1.83 8.20
N ASN A 243 -13.66 -2.59 7.97
CA ASN A 243 -13.09 -2.81 6.66
C ASN A 243 -12.53 -4.23 6.55
N ALA A 244 -12.52 -4.75 5.34
CA ALA A 244 -11.81 -5.97 5.01
C ALA A 244 -11.03 -5.70 3.73
N MET A 245 -9.78 -5.26 3.88
CA MET A 245 -8.89 -4.94 2.76
C MET A 245 -7.46 -5.27 3.08
N VAL A 246 -6.73 -5.68 2.05
CA VAL A 246 -5.28 -5.84 2.08
C VAL A 246 -4.70 -5.23 0.82
N LEU A 247 -3.63 -4.45 0.97
CA LEU A 247 -2.84 -3.88 -0.12
C LEU A 247 -1.45 -4.51 -0.06
N PHE A 248 -1.03 -5.12 -1.15
CA PHE A 248 0.21 -5.90 -1.23
C PHE A 248 0.82 -5.87 -2.62
N ALA A 249 2.11 -6.23 -2.72
CA ALA A 249 2.77 -6.47 -3.98
C ALA A 249 2.53 -7.92 -4.44
N GLU A 250 2.07 -8.11 -5.67
CA GLU A 250 1.77 -9.42 -6.23
C GLU A 250 3.05 -10.26 -6.44
N ARG A 251 4.12 -9.59 -6.88
CA ARG A 251 5.43 -10.19 -7.12
C ARG A 251 6.46 -9.57 -6.18
N LEU A 252 7.00 -10.36 -5.26
CA LEU A 252 8.05 -9.91 -4.34
C LEU A 252 9.40 -9.67 -5.05
N ASP A 253 9.66 -10.34 -6.17
CA ASP A 253 10.81 -10.07 -7.03
C ASP A 253 10.69 -8.74 -7.80
N GLY A 254 9.45 -8.25 -7.98
CA GLY A 254 9.14 -6.91 -8.50
C GLY A 254 9.26 -5.79 -7.45
N VAL A 255 9.61 -6.11 -6.21
CA VAL A 255 9.90 -5.15 -5.15
C VAL A 255 11.39 -5.10 -4.90
N VAL A 256 12.01 -3.96 -5.14
CA VAL A 256 13.44 -3.73 -4.97
C VAL A 256 13.68 -3.00 -3.65
N VAL A 257 14.44 -3.64 -2.76
CA VAL A 257 14.93 -3.03 -1.51
C VAL A 257 16.28 -2.39 -1.80
N VAL A 258 16.34 -1.07 -1.76
CA VAL A 258 17.52 -0.28 -2.06
C VAL A 258 18.16 0.20 -0.79
N THR A 259 19.47 0.00 -0.64
CA THR A 259 20.24 0.52 0.48
C THR A 259 20.93 1.83 0.10
N ILE A 260 20.71 2.88 0.90
CA ILE A 260 21.41 4.15 0.77
C ILE A 260 22.75 4.04 1.50
N LYS A 261 23.84 4.08 0.75
CA LYS A 261 25.21 4.14 1.32
C LYS A 261 25.62 5.60 1.55
N ASP A 262 26.39 5.81 2.60
CA ASP A 262 27.04 7.11 2.83
C ASP A 262 28.13 7.33 1.77
N ALA A 263 28.36 8.59 1.41
CA ALA A 263 29.55 8.95 0.65
C ALA A 263 30.78 8.66 1.51
N VAL A 264 31.69 7.86 0.99
CA VAL A 264 32.99 7.69 1.65
C VAL A 264 33.67 9.05 1.62
N GLU A 265 33.89 9.65 2.78
CA GLU A 265 34.72 10.86 2.87
C GLU A 265 36.13 10.50 2.35
N ALA A 266 36.49 11.15 1.26
CA ALA A 266 37.80 10.98 0.62
C ALA A 266 38.88 11.79 1.35
#